data_3e409cdd3e59a51ecd4c301b77bf46de
#
_entry.id   3e409cdd3e59a51ecd4c301b77bf46de
#
_cell.length_a   1.000
_cell.length_b   1.000
_cell.length_c   1.000
_cell.angle_alpha   90.00
_cell.angle_beta   90.00
_cell.angle_gamma   90.00
#
_symmetry.space_group_name_H-M   'P 1'
#
loop_
_entity.id
_entity.type
_entity.pdbx_description
1 polymer ?
#
loop_
_entity_poly.entity_id
_entity_poly.type
_entity_poly.pdbx_seq_one_letter_code
_entity_poly.pdbx_strand_id
1 'polypeptide(L)'
;MNIGLISHEVLETAQRITVTGFSDIAHYLIANPVISIFICLALGYFIGKVKIKSFTVGATVGTLLVGLLISLILKGAGTYEIDGTVKTIFFSLFIFTIGYEVGPSFFASLKRSGLKIIVLSIFFAVVAFAVSIVLFKTFDIGAGEAGGILAGSLTQSAIIGTADSTM
;
A
#
# COMPACT_ATOMS: atom_id res chain seq x y z
N MET A 1 -14.22 51.33 16.85
CA MET A 1 -13.32 50.16 17.01
C MET A 1 -13.85 49.07 16.09
N ASN A 2 -13.08 48.73 15.04
CA ASN A 2 -13.58 48.00 13.86
C ASN A 2 -13.55 46.49 14.13
N ILE A 3 -14.71 45.93 14.53
CA ILE A 3 -14.90 44.49 14.85
C ILE A 3 -14.51 43.60 13.64
N GLY A 4 -14.68 44.10 12.40
CA GLY A 4 -14.30 43.40 11.18
C GLY A 4 -12.80 43.20 10.98
N LEU A 5 -11.95 44.10 11.46
CA LEU A 5 -10.51 43.98 11.38
C LEU A 5 -9.98 42.94 12.39
N ILE A 6 -10.55 42.89 13.60
CA ILE A 6 -10.20 41.91 14.63
C ILE A 6 -10.57 40.50 14.20
N SER A 7 -11.73 40.32 13.57
CA SER A 7 -12.13 39.00 13.06
C SER A 7 -11.22 38.50 11.91
N HIS A 8 -10.76 39.38 11.05
CA HIS A 8 -9.85 39.03 9.96
C HIS A 8 -8.45 38.62 10.46
N GLU A 9 -7.91 39.38 11.41
CA GLU A 9 -6.62 39.09 12.05
C GLU A 9 -6.63 37.79 12.86
N VAL A 10 -7.72 37.50 13.57
CA VAL A 10 -7.90 36.25 14.30
C VAL A 10 -8.00 35.05 13.35
N LEU A 11 -8.72 35.20 12.23
CA LEU A 11 -8.83 34.14 11.22
C LEU A 11 -7.48 33.89 10.52
N GLU A 12 -6.73 34.93 10.15
CA GLU A 12 -5.40 34.77 9.57
C GLU A 12 -4.41 34.11 10.54
N THR A 13 -4.45 34.52 11.80
CA THR A 13 -3.59 33.93 12.83
C THR A 13 -3.93 32.46 13.09
N ALA A 14 -5.21 32.11 13.16
CA ALA A 14 -5.67 30.72 13.28
C ALA A 14 -5.26 29.88 12.08
N GLN A 15 -5.38 30.42 10.86
CA GLN A 15 -4.94 29.75 9.64
C GLN A 15 -3.42 29.55 9.62
N ARG A 16 -2.62 30.52 10.02
CA ARG A 16 -1.17 30.40 10.12
C ARG A 16 -0.75 29.34 11.13
N ILE A 17 -1.34 29.34 12.32
CA ILE A 17 -1.07 28.33 13.37
C ILE A 17 -1.41 26.92 12.88
N THR A 18 -2.54 26.76 12.19
CA THR A 18 -2.98 25.46 11.64
C THR A 18 -2.04 24.98 10.54
N VAL A 19 -1.64 25.84 9.63
CA VAL A 19 -0.72 25.53 8.53
C VAL A 19 0.67 25.19 9.06
N THR A 20 1.19 25.97 10.02
CA THR A 20 2.51 25.71 10.63
C THR A 20 2.51 24.41 11.41
N GLY A 21 1.50 24.16 12.24
CA GLY A 21 1.39 22.90 12.99
C GLY A 21 1.25 21.67 12.10
N PHE A 22 0.54 21.79 10.97
CA PHE A 22 0.43 20.70 10.00
C PHE A 22 1.76 20.44 9.29
N SER A 23 2.49 21.48 8.87
CA SER A 23 3.79 21.33 8.24
C SER A 23 4.81 20.69 9.19
N ASP A 24 4.81 21.08 10.46
CA ASP A 24 5.72 20.53 11.48
C ASP A 24 5.45 19.03 11.70
N ILE A 25 4.19 18.63 11.80
CA ILE A 25 3.79 17.21 11.90
C ILE A 25 4.21 16.46 10.62
N ALA A 26 3.97 17.02 9.45
CA ALA A 26 4.34 16.39 8.20
C ALA A 26 5.87 16.18 8.09
N HIS A 27 6.67 17.20 8.42
CA HIS A 27 8.12 17.09 8.46
C HIS A 27 8.61 16.06 9.49
N TYR A 28 7.98 16.01 10.66
CA TYR A 28 8.30 15.00 11.68
C TYR A 28 8.01 13.58 11.20
N LEU A 29 6.89 13.36 10.51
CA LEU A 29 6.51 12.07 9.93
C LEU A 29 7.46 11.66 8.78
N ILE A 30 7.90 12.59 7.96
CA ILE A 30 8.89 12.35 6.90
C ILE A 30 10.24 11.96 7.52
N ALA A 31 10.66 12.66 8.57
CA ALA A 31 11.92 12.38 9.27
C ALA A 31 11.91 11.04 10.03
N ASN A 32 10.73 10.52 10.37
CA ASN A 32 10.56 9.28 11.14
C ASN A 32 9.65 8.28 10.43
N PRO A 33 10.12 7.63 9.34
CA PRO A 33 9.28 6.75 8.51
C PRO A 33 8.65 5.58 9.28
N VAL A 34 9.35 5.05 10.28
CA VAL A 34 8.85 3.94 11.12
C VAL A 34 7.60 4.36 11.91
N ILE A 35 7.60 5.57 12.47
CA ILE A 35 6.42 6.11 13.18
C ILE A 35 5.24 6.24 12.22
N SER A 36 5.49 6.74 11.01
CA SER A 36 4.47 6.86 9.96
C SER A 36 3.86 5.50 9.60
N ILE A 37 4.66 4.44 9.50
CA ILE A 37 4.19 3.08 9.24
C ILE A 37 3.25 2.63 10.38
N PHE A 38 3.63 2.81 11.64
CA PHE A 38 2.79 2.40 12.76
C PHE A 38 1.49 3.19 12.83
N ILE A 39 1.50 4.49 12.51
CA ILE A 39 0.29 5.31 12.41
C ILE A 39 -0.61 4.79 11.28
N CYS A 40 -0.05 4.49 10.10
CA CYS A 40 -0.79 3.89 8.99
C CYS A 40 -1.44 2.56 9.39
N LEU A 41 -0.70 1.69 10.09
CA LEU A 41 -1.22 0.40 10.55
C LEU A 41 -2.35 0.59 11.56
N ALA A 42 -2.17 1.46 12.54
CA ALA A 42 -3.17 1.73 13.57
C ALA A 42 -4.46 2.29 12.95
N LEU A 43 -4.37 3.39 12.22
CA LEU A 43 -5.53 4.03 11.59
C LEU A 43 -6.19 3.10 10.53
N GLY A 44 -5.38 2.43 9.73
CA GLY A 44 -5.85 1.50 8.71
C GLY A 44 -6.59 0.31 9.30
N TYR A 45 -6.12 -0.23 10.43
CA TYR A 45 -6.81 -1.28 11.14
C TYR A 45 -8.18 -0.84 11.68
N PHE A 46 -8.25 0.38 12.25
CA PHE A 46 -9.53 0.94 12.70
C PHE A 46 -10.50 1.14 11.54
N ILE A 47 -10.04 1.74 10.43
CA ILE A 47 -10.87 1.92 9.23
C ILE A 47 -11.27 0.57 8.63
N GLY A 48 -10.36 -0.40 8.60
CA GLY A 48 -10.64 -1.74 8.11
C GLY A 48 -11.70 -2.50 8.90
N LYS A 49 -11.93 -2.15 10.18
CA LYS A 49 -13.00 -2.70 11.02
C LYS A 49 -14.37 -2.09 10.74
N VAL A 50 -14.46 -1.01 10.00
CA VAL A 50 -15.74 -0.37 9.67
C VAL A 50 -16.57 -1.33 8.82
N LYS A 51 -17.74 -1.68 9.33
CA LYS A 51 -18.73 -2.50 8.65
C LYS A 51 -19.77 -1.58 8.02
N ILE A 52 -19.92 -1.65 6.71
CA ILE A 52 -20.96 -0.94 5.97
C ILE A 52 -21.98 -1.99 5.52
N LYS A 53 -23.09 -2.11 6.24
CA LYS A 53 -24.10 -3.16 6.05
C LYS A 53 -23.48 -4.58 6.13
N SER A 54 -23.45 -5.30 5.01
CA SER A 54 -22.89 -6.66 4.91
C SER A 54 -21.43 -6.70 4.46
N PHE A 55 -20.81 -5.54 4.16
CA PHE A 55 -19.45 -5.44 3.66
C PHE A 55 -18.49 -4.94 4.73
N THR A 56 -17.39 -5.65 4.93
CA THR A 56 -16.28 -5.21 5.79
C THR A 56 -15.09 -4.90 4.90
N VAL A 57 -14.53 -3.69 5.00
CA VAL A 57 -13.40 -3.25 4.17
C VAL A 57 -12.18 -4.16 4.35
N GLY A 58 -11.96 -4.63 5.56
CA GLY A 58 -10.79 -5.44 5.92
C GLY A 58 -9.57 -4.60 6.30
N ALA A 59 -8.78 -5.13 7.23
CA ALA A 59 -7.63 -4.41 7.77
C ALA A 59 -6.57 -4.08 6.71
N THR A 60 -6.31 -5.01 5.79
CA THR A 60 -5.32 -4.83 4.71
C THR A 60 -5.70 -3.69 3.76
N VAL A 61 -6.95 -3.65 3.32
CA VAL A 61 -7.44 -2.56 2.44
C VAL A 61 -7.46 -1.24 3.19
N GLY A 62 -7.89 -1.26 4.46
CA GLY A 62 -7.87 -0.08 5.32
C GLY A 62 -6.47 0.52 5.47
N THR A 63 -5.45 -0.31 5.76
CA THR A 63 -4.06 0.16 5.88
C THR A 63 -3.50 0.68 4.57
N LEU A 64 -3.84 0.05 3.44
CA LEU A 64 -3.42 0.50 2.11
C LEU A 64 -4.02 1.87 1.78
N LEU A 65 -5.31 2.08 2.02
CA LEU A 65 -5.97 3.37 1.80
C LEU A 65 -5.38 4.47 2.67
N VAL A 66 -5.16 4.20 3.96
CA VAL A 66 -4.54 5.18 4.88
C VAL A 66 -3.10 5.50 4.46
N GLY A 67 -2.31 4.49 4.08
CA GLY A 67 -0.96 4.68 3.59
C GLY A 67 -0.92 5.55 2.33
N LEU A 68 -1.83 5.30 1.37
CA LEU A 68 -1.97 6.12 0.18
C LEU A 68 -2.34 7.57 0.52
N LEU A 69 -3.32 7.78 1.39
CA LEU A 69 -3.73 9.12 1.82
C LEU A 69 -2.59 9.87 2.51
N ILE A 70 -1.88 9.24 3.45
CA ILE A 70 -0.73 9.85 4.12
C ILE A 70 0.36 10.19 3.11
N SER A 71 0.67 9.29 2.19
CA SER A 71 1.67 9.54 1.13
C SER A 71 1.29 10.73 0.25
N LEU A 72 0.03 10.85 -0.15
CA LEU A 72 -0.46 11.99 -0.94
C LEU A 72 -0.37 13.31 -0.16
N ILE A 73 -0.71 13.29 1.13
CA ILE A 73 -0.64 14.46 2.00
C ILE A 73 0.82 14.88 2.22
N LEU A 74 1.72 13.94 2.49
CA LEU A 74 3.13 14.21 2.74
C LEU A 74 3.90 14.63 1.47
N LYS A 75 3.43 14.25 0.28
CA LYS A 75 4.04 14.64 -1.01
C LYS A 75 4.20 16.16 -1.16
N GLY A 76 3.29 16.95 -0.57
CA GLY A 76 3.38 18.40 -0.57
C GLY A 76 4.41 18.97 0.40
N ALA A 77 4.86 18.21 1.38
CA ALA A 77 5.80 18.64 2.42
C ALA A 77 7.25 18.18 2.17
N GLY A 78 7.46 17.21 1.27
CA GLY A 78 8.81 16.72 0.92
C GLY A 78 8.80 15.32 0.33
N THR A 79 10.00 14.78 0.07
CA THR A 79 10.16 13.41 -0.40
C THR A 79 10.06 12.45 0.79
N TYR A 80 9.08 11.54 0.74
CA TYR A 80 8.90 10.50 1.74
C TYR A 80 9.48 9.18 1.24
N GLU A 81 10.58 8.75 1.83
CA GLU A 81 11.24 7.50 1.48
C GLU A 81 11.34 6.60 2.71
N ILE A 82 10.97 5.34 2.53
CA ILE A 82 11.16 4.31 3.55
C ILE A 82 12.51 3.64 3.29
N ASP A 83 13.34 3.53 4.34
CA ASP A 83 14.64 2.86 4.26
C ASP A 83 14.52 1.45 3.67
N GLY A 84 15.44 1.09 2.78
CA GLY A 84 15.43 -0.20 2.08
C GLY A 84 15.51 -1.40 3.04
N THR A 85 16.20 -1.27 4.17
CA THR A 85 16.29 -2.32 5.19
C THR A 85 14.93 -2.56 5.83
N VAL A 86 14.19 -1.50 6.14
CA VAL A 86 12.84 -1.57 6.71
C VAL A 86 11.89 -2.26 5.73
N LYS A 87 11.91 -1.86 4.46
CA LYS A 87 11.12 -2.53 3.39
C LYS A 87 11.44 -4.03 3.33
N THR A 88 12.72 -4.39 3.31
CA THR A 88 13.18 -5.78 3.22
C THR A 88 12.73 -6.61 4.43
N ILE A 89 12.80 -6.07 5.64
CA ILE A 89 12.36 -6.76 6.86
C ILE A 89 10.87 -7.04 6.80
N PHE A 90 10.04 -6.02 6.53
CA PHE A 90 8.59 -6.21 6.48
C PHE A 90 8.17 -7.14 5.34
N PHE A 91 8.82 -7.04 4.17
CA PHE A 91 8.56 -7.94 3.06
C PHE A 91 8.95 -9.39 3.39
N SER A 92 10.09 -9.61 4.04
CA SER A 92 10.52 -10.94 4.46
C SER A 92 9.59 -11.56 5.49
N LEU A 93 9.12 -10.77 6.47
CA LEU A 93 8.12 -11.19 7.45
C LEU A 93 6.79 -11.56 6.79
N PHE A 94 6.36 -10.78 5.79
CA PHE A 94 5.16 -11.05 5.01
C PHE A 94 5.26 -12.39 4.28
N ILE A 95 6.36 -12.62 3.54
CA ILE A 95 6.59 -13.88 2.82
C ILE A 95 6.67 -15.07 3.80
N PHE A 96 7.37 -14.89 4.92
CA PHE A 96 7.47 -15.93 5.95
C PHE A 96 6.08 -16.29 6.51
N THR A 97 5.26 -15.30 6.82
CA THR A 97 3.92 -15.53 7.38
C THR A 97 3.02 -16.28 6.40
N ILE A 98 3.04 -15.88 5.12
CA ILE A 98 2.29 -16.59 4.07
C ILE A 98 2.81 -18.03 3.91
N GLY A 99 4.12 -18.20 3.85
CA GLY A 99 4.72 -19.54 3.73
C GLY A 99 4.36 -20.45 4.90
N TYR A 100 4.35 -19.91 6.11
CA TYR A 100 3.98 -20.64 7.32
C TYR A 100 2.48 -21.03 7.32
N GLU A 101 1.61 -20.11 6.93
CA GLU A 101 0.15 -20.34 6.92
C GLU A 101 -0.27 -21.27 5.78
N VAL A 102 0.25 -21.07 4.58
CA VAL A 102 -0.17 -21.81 3.38
C VAL A 102 0.62 -23.10 3.18
N GLY A 103 1.86 -23.19 3.67
CA GLY A 103 2.76 -24.31 3.44
C GLY A 103 2.16 -25.70 3.74
N PRO A 104 1.59 -25.94 4.91
CA PRO A 104 1.02 -27.25 5.25
C PRO A 104 -0.12 -27.67 4.31
N SER A 105 -1.01 -26.75 3.96
CA SER A 105 -2.12 -27.01 3.05
C SER A 105 -1.67 -27.20 1.60
N PHE A 106 -0.62 -26.49 1.18
CA PHE A 106 0.01 -26.67 -0.12
C PHE A 106 0.56 -28.09 -0.29
N PHE A 107 1.36 -28.58 0.67
CA PHE A 107 1.92 -29.93 0.60
C PHE A 107 0.85 -31.02 0.68
N ALA A 108 -0.21 -30.81 1.46
CA ALA A 108 -1.35 -31.73 1.52
C ALA A 108 -2.09 -31.82 0.17
N SER A 109 -2.32 -30.67 -0.47
CA SER A 109 -2.97 -30.58 -1.79
C SER A 109 -2.10 -31.20 -2.88
N LEU A 110 -0.78 -30.99 -2.81
CA LEU A 110 0.19 -31.55 -3.75
C LEU A 110 0.19 -33.07 -3.73
N LYS A 111 0.10 -33.69 -2.56
CA LYS A 111 0.01 -35.15 -2.42
C LYS A 111 -1.27 -35.73 -3.01
N ARG A 112 -2.40 -35.03 -2.92
CA ARG A 112 -3.71 -35.51 -3.36
C ARG A 112 -3.97 -35.35 -4.85
N SER A 113 -3.55 -34.23 -5.44
CA SER A 113 -3.85 -33.86 -6.83
C SER A 113 -2.71 -33.08 -7.50
N GLY A 114 -1.47 -33.32 -7.07
CA GLY A 114 -0.32 -32.48 -7.34
C GLY A 114 -0.10 -32.15 -8.80
N LEU A 115 -0.07 -33.13 -9.67
CA LEU A 115 0.20 -32.91 -11.08
C LEU A 115 -0.86 -32.00 -11.75
N LYS A 116 -2.13 -32.21 -11.44
CA LYS A 116 -3.23 -31.39 -11.98
C LYS A 116 -3.14 -29.95 -11.51
N ILE A 117 -2.83 -29.74 -10.23
CA ILE A 117 -2.69 -28.42 -9.64
C ILE A 117 -1.47 -27.70 -10.25
N ILE A 118 -0.33 -28.37 -10.39
CA ILE A 118 0.88 -27.80 -10.98
C ILE A 118 0.63 -27.36 -12.44
N VAL A 119 0.06 -28.27 -13.25
CA VAL A 119 -0.22 -27.96 -14.66
C VAL A 119 -1.20 -26.79 -14.79
N LEU A 120 -2.26 -26.78 -13.99
CA LEU A 120 -3.24 -25.70 -13.98
C LEU A 120 -2.64 -24.37 -13.54
N SER A 121 -1.78 -24.38 -12.52
CA SER A 121 -1.11 -23.17 -12.01
C SER A 121 -0.14 -22.59 -13.05
N ILE A 122 0.66 -23.44 -13.71
CA ILE A 122 1.57 -23.01 -14.78
C ILE A 122 0.75 -22.44 -15.94
N PHE A 123 -0.30 -23.13 -16.37
CA PHE A 123 -1.17 -22.66 -17.45
C PHE A 123 -1.77 -21.30 -17.13
N PHE A 124 -2.33 -21.15 -15.91
CA PHE A 124 -2.89 -19.88 -15.45
C PHE A 124 -1.84 -18.76 -15.42
N ALA A 125 -0.65 -19.03 -14.91
CA ALA A 125 0.43 -18.04 -14.84
C ALA A 125 0.86 -17.58 -16.25
N VAL A 126 1.03 -18.52 -17.19
CA VAL A 126 1.41 -18.20 -18.57
C VAL A 126 0.32 -17.39 -19.28
N VAL A 127 -0.95 -17.77 -19.13
CA VAL A 127 -2.08 -17.04 -19.72
C VAL A 127 -2.20 -15.64 -19.12
N ALA A 128 -2.13 -15.51 -17.80
CA ALA A 128 -2.19 -14.22 -17.13
C ALA A 128 -1.07 -13.29 -17.57
N PHE A 129 0.15 -13.81 -17.68
CA PHE A 129 1.31 -13.04 -18.14
C PHE A 129 1.18 -12.62 -19.62
N ALA A 130 0.75 -13.54 -20.49
CA ALA A 130 0.55 -13.23 -21.91
C ALA A 130 -0.53 -12.16 -22.12
N VAL A 131 -1.68 -12.31 -21.45
CA VAL A 131 -2.76 -11.31 -21.50
C VAL A 131 -2.28 -9.95 -21.00
N SER A 132 -1.53 -9.93 -19.91
CA SER A 132 -0.97 -8.69 -19.34
C SER A 132 -0.04 -7.98 -20.33
N ILE A 133 0.88 -8.71 -20.99
CA ILE A 133 1.77 -8.12 -22.01
C ILE A 133 0.96 -7.51 -23.15
N VAL A 134 -0.06 -8.20 -23.64
CA VAL A 134 -0.91 -7.71 -24.73
C VAL A 134 -1.62 -6.42 -24.31
N LEU A 135 -2.23 -6.41 -23.12
CA LEU A 135 -2.94 -5.24 -22.62
C LEU A 135 -2.01 -4.04 -22.41
N PHE A 136 -0.85 -4.25 -21.78
CA PHE A 136 0.09 -3.17 -21.49
C PHE A 136 0.66 -2.55 -22.77
N LYS A 137 0.94 -3.38 -23.81
CA LYS A 137 1.36 -2.87 -25.11
C LYS A 137 0.24 -2.16 -25.86
N THR A 138 -1.00 -2.62 -25.73
CA THR A 138 -2.14 -2.00 -26.41
C THR A 138 -2.51 -0.64 -25.81
N PHE A 139 -2.37 -0.49 -24.49
CA PHE A 139 -2.70 0.75 -23.78
C PHE A 139 -1.50 1.64 -23.51
N ASP A 140 -0.30 1.27 -23.99
CA ASP A 140 0.96 2.00 -23.78
C ASP A 140 1.25 2.31 -22.30
N ILE A 141 1.02 1.32 -21.43
CA ILE A 141 1.19 1.43 -19.99
C ILE A 141 2.67 1.24 -19.62
N GLY A 142 3.21 2.15 -18.82
CA GLY A 142 4.60 2.07 -18.34
C GLY A 142 4.89 0.82 -17.50
N ALA A 143 6.15 0.37 -17.50
CA ALA A 143 6.55 -0.89 -16.83
C ALA A 143 6.21 -0.91 -15.33
N GLY A 144 6.39 0.21 -14.61
CA GLY A 144 6.05 0.31 -13.19
C GLY A 144 4.54 0.21 -12.92
N GLU A 145 3.74 0.92 -13.70
CA GLU A 145 2.27 0.86 -13.63
C GLU A 145 1.75 -0.53 -13.98
N ALA A 146 2.32 -1.14 -15.03
CA ALA A 146 2.01 -2.49 -15.46
C ALA A 146 2.28 -3.52 -14.35
N GLY A 147 3.43 -3.42 -13.68
CA GLY A 147 3.78 -4.25 -12.53
C GLY A 147 2.78 -4.10 -11.38
N GLY A 148 2.40 -2.87 -11.05
CA GLY A 148 1.41 -2.58 -10.02
C GLY A 148 0.01 -3.12 -10.33
N ILE A 149 -0.46 -2.95 -11.58
CA ILE A 149 -1.75 -3.48 -12.04
C ILE A 149 -1.76 -5.01 -12.01
N LEU A 150 -0.67 -5.65 -12.48
CA LEU A 150 -0.54 -7.10 -12.47
C LEU A 150 -0.52 -7.65 -11.04
N ALA A 151 0.27 -7.04 -10.16
CA ALA A 151 0.33 -7.41 -8.75
C ALA A 151 -1.03 -7.29 -8.07
N GLY A 152 -1.74 -6.19 -8.32
CA GLY A 152 -3.07 -5.94 -7.75
C GLY A 152 -4.14 -6.89 -8.28
N SER A 153 -4.17 -7.13 -9.59
CA SER A 153 -5.17 -7.99 -10.23
C SER A 153 -5.05 -9.47 -9.83
N LEU A 154 -3.82 -9.94 -9.63
CA LEU A 154 -3.54 -11.32 -9.21
C LEU A 154 -3.39 -11.47 -7.69
N THR A 155 -3.51 -10.38 -6.92
CA THR A 155 -3.21 -10.34 -5.48
C THR A 155 -1.81 -10.89 -5.14
N GLN A 156 -0.84 -10.65 -6.03
CA GLN A 156 0.52 -11.18 -5.97
C GLN A 156 1.51 -10.11 -5.51
N SER A 157 1.59 -9.92 -4.19
CA SER A 157 2.51 -8.94 -3.57
C SER A 157 3.99 -9.20 -3.90
N ALA A 158 4.36 -10.44 -4.22
CA ALA A 158 5.71 -10.80 -4.65
C ALA A 158 6.15 -10.09 -5.94
N ILE A 159 5.22 -9.77 -6.83
CA ILE A 159 5.50 -9.03 -8.07
C ILE A 159 6.00 -7.62 -7.76
N ILE A 160 5.46 -6.97 -6.73
CA ILE A 160 5.91 -5.64 -6.29
C ILE A 160 7.36 -5.68 -5.83
N GLY A 161 7.74 -6.69 -5.04
CA GLY A 161 9.10 -6.85 -4.55
C GLY A 161 10.12 -7.09 -5.67
N THR A 162 9.75 -7.85 -6.70
CA THR A 162 10.62 -8.06 -7.86
C THR A 162 10.70 -6.83 -8.76
N ALA A 163 9.62 -6.11 -8.97
CA ALA A 163 9.61 -4.88 -9.75
C ALA A 163 10.47 -3.78 -9.11
N ASP A 164 10.39 -3.59 -7.79
CA ASP A 164 11.19 -2.61 -7.04
C ASP A 164 12.70 -2.91 -7.12
N SER A 165 13.08 -4.19 -7.21
CA SER A 165 14.50 -4.60 -7.33
C SER A 165 15.09 -4.41 -8.73
N THR A 166 14.26 -4.16 -9.75
CA THR A 166 14.67 -4.04 -11.16
C THR A 166 14.56 -2.62 -11.71
N MET A 167 13.99 -1.69 -10.96
CA MET A 167 13.92 -0.25 -11.26
C MET A 167 15.01 0.53 -10.55
#